data_f4f96a8d7fbc9bc825c97e64c3a2faef
#
_entry.id   f4f96a8d7fbc9bc825c97e64c3a2faef
#
_cell.length_a   1.000
_cell.length_b   1.000
_cell.length_c   1.000
_cell.angle_alpha   90.00
_cell.angle_beta   90.00
_cell.angle_gamma   90.00
#
_symmetry.space_group_name_H-M   'P 1'
#
loop_
_entity.id
_entity.type
_entity.pdbx_description
1 polymer ?
#
loop_
_entity_poly.entity_id
_entity_poly.type
_entity_poly.pdbx_seq_one_letter_code
_entity_poly.pdbx_strand_id
1 'polypeptide(L)'
;MPITVRLAAAEHFLFARNTLCTHHGKKYPMEKDKDLRMFQPQTDASMEIPLAESGVHAGFPSPADDFLEGSLDLNSLVVRHPEATFFARVEGDSMKDEGITEGDLLVVDKAVEPYDGCLAVAYLEGEFTLKRVRIEPERILLVPANPKYPTIEIDPDTEFAVWGVVSYIIKKA
;
A
#
# COMPACT_ATOMS: atom_id res chain seq x y z
N MET A 1 20.32 19.39 19.62
CA MET A 1 19.19 20.11 19.02
C MET A 1 18.99 19.58 17.62
N PRO A 2 18.10 18.72 17.37
CA PRO A 2 17.12 18.82 16.29
C PRO A 2 15.89 17.91 16.55
N ILE A 3 14.95 18.34 17.36
CA ILE A 3 13.70 17.56 17.62
C ILE A 3 12.48 18.28 17.03
N THR A 4 12.62 19.55 16.68
CA THR A 4 11.47 20.40 16.33
C THR A 4 11.00 20.24 14.86
N VAL A 5 11.86 19.76 13.96
CA VAL A 5 11.50 19.65 12.53
C VAL A 5 10.71 18.35 12.21
N ARG A 6 10.87 17.32 13.04
CA ARG A 6 10.10 16.06 12.87
C ARG A 6 8.61 16.19 13.19
N LEU A 7 8.23 17.17 14.03
CA LEU A 7 6.83 17.38 14.40
C LEU A 7 6.03 18.10 13.30
N ALA A 8 6.64 19.01 12.55
CA ALA A 8 5.93 19.78 11.53
C ALA A 8 5.46 18.90 10.34
N ALA A 9 6.30 17.96 9.90
CA ALA A 9 5.89 17.03 8.84
C ALA A 9 4.83 16.02 9.31
N ALA A 10 4.93 15.58 10.58
CA ALA A 10 3.94 14.68 11.18
C ALA A 10 2.62 15.40 11.49
N GLU A 11 2.64 16.65 11.88
CA GLU A 11 1.42 17.46 12.12
C GLU A 11 0.71 17.79 10.81
N HIS A 12 1.41 18.03 9.72
CA HIS A 12 0.79 18.18 8.38
C HIS A 12 0.15 16.87 7.92
N PHE A 13 0.73 15.73 8.27
CA PHE A 13 0.17 14.40 7.98
C PHE A 13 -1.15 14.13 8.72
N LEU A 14 -1.30 14.66 9.96
CA LEU A 14 -2.52 14.51 10.76
C LEU A 14 -3.62 15.52 10.37
N PHE A 15 -3.26 16.69 9.84
CA PHE A 15 -4.23 17.75 9.52
C PHE A 15 -5.01 17.53 8.23
N ALA A 16 -4.50 16.70 7.30
CA ALA A 16 -5.19 16.34 6.06
C ALA A 16 -6.47 15.48 6.28
N ARG A 17 -6.82 15.18 7.54
CA ARG A 17 -8.04 14.40 7.86
C ARG A 17 -9.34 15.18 7.76
N ASN A 18 -9.36 16.52 7.61
CA ASN A 18 -10.63 17.26 7.76
C ASN A 18 -10.71 18.68 7.17
N THR A 19 -10.03 19.01 6.09
CA THR A 19 -10.26 20.36 5.53
C THR A 19 -10.29 20.30 4.00
N LEU A 20 -11.50 20.50 3.46
CA LEU A 20 -11.73 20.91 2.08
C LEU A 20 -11.12 22.31 1.89
N CYS A 21 -10.04 22.41 1.14
CA CYS A 21 -9.56 23.69 0.62
C CYS A 21 -9.38 23.60 -0.89
N THR A 22 -10.19 24.40 -1.58
CA THR A 22 -10.04 24.71 -2.99
C THR A 22 -8.99 25.80 -3.16
N HIS A 23 -7.93 25.60 -4.00
CA HIS A 23 -7.47 26.60 -4.99
C HIS A 23 -6.19 26.23 -5.76
N HIS A 24 -6.30 26.48 -7.07
CA HIS A 24 -5.30 26.76 -8.12
C HIS A 24 -4.24 25.72 -8.49
N GLY A 25 -4.59 24.92 -9.39
CA GLY A 25 -4.15 24.28 -10.62
C GLY A 25 -2.73 24.47 -11.12
N LYS A 26 -1.85 23.48 -10.88
CA LYS A 26 -0.92 22.98 -11.88
C LYS A 26 -1.35 21.56 -12.23
N LYS A 27 -1.96 21.40 -13.42
CA LYS A 27 -2.23 20.08 -13.97
C LYS A 27 -0.91 19.44 -14.34
N TYR A 28 -0.50 18.46 -13.54
CA TYR A 28 0.43 17.45 -14.02
C TYR A 28 -0.32 16.65 -15.12
N PRO A 29 0.30 16.35 -16.27
CA PRO A 29 -0.29 15.47 -17.26
C PRO A 29 -0.27 14.06 -16.68
N MET A 30 -1.28 13.73 -15.85
CA MET A 30 -1.52 12.37 -15.44
C MET A 30 -2.22 11.68 -16.61
N GLU A 31 -1.48 10.82 -17.28
CA GLU A 31 -2.10 9.77 -18.07
C GLU A 31 -2.99 9.00 -17.08
N LYS A 32 -4.30 8.97 -17.33
CA LYS A 32 -5.31 8.43 -16.41
C LYS A 32 -4.91 7.02 -15.96
N ASP A 33 -4.31 6.93 -14.78
CA ASP A 33 -4.20 5.67 -14.06
C ASP A 33 -5.64 5.25 -13.75
N LYS A 34 -6.06 4.15 -14.33
CA LYS A 34 -7.43 3.64 -14.19
C LYS A 34 -7.67 3.31 -12.72
N ASP A 35 -8.83 3.71 -12.23
CA ASP A 35 -9.26 3.67 -10.85
C ASP A 35 -8.95 2.35 -10.11
N LEU A 36 -8.23 2.44 -8.98
CA LEU A 36 -8.09 1.35 -8.02
C LEU A 36 -9.49 0.95 -7.50
N ARG A 37 -9.91 -0.28 -7.80
CA ARG A 37 -11.16 -0.83 -7.25
C ARG A 37 -10.92 -1.33 -5.84
N MET A 38 -11.60 -0.76 -4.86
CA MET A 38 -11.48 -1.09 -3.44
C MET A 38 -12.65 -1.95 -2.96
N PHE A 39 -12.33 -2.96 -2.14
CA PHE A 39 -13.30 -3.87 -1.55
C PHE A 39 -13.02 -4.03 -0.05
N GLN A 40 -14.08 -4.14 0.76
CA GLN A 40 -13.92 -4.52 2.16
C GLN A 40 -13.79 -6.05 2.27
N PRO A 41 -12.90 -6.56 3.14
CA PRO A 41 -12.82 -7.98 3.41
C PRO A 41 -14.09 -8.46 4.13
N GLN A 42 -14.60 -9.63 3.76
CA GLN A 42 -15.57 -10.35 4.56
C GLN A 42 -14.79 -11.29 5.50
N THR A 43 -14.83 -10.99 6.79
CA THR A 43 -14.05 -11.71 7.82
C THR A 43 -14.90 -12.64 8.68
N ASP A 44 -16.19 -12.78 8.36
CA ASP A 44 -17.18 -13.49 9.20
C ASP A 44 -16.99 -15.02 9.22
N ALA A 45 -16.17 -15.58 8.32
CA ALA A 45 -15.88 -17.00 8.25
C ALA A 45 -14.36 -17.24 8.38
N SER A 46 -13.95 -17.96 9.44
CA SER A 46 -12.61 -18.53 9.54
C SER A 46 -12.45 -19.62 8.47
N MET A 47 -11.39 -19.55 7.68
CA MET A 47 -11.01 -20.56 6.71
C MET A 47 -9.67 -21.17 7.14
N GLU A 48 -9.72 -22.27 7.87
CA GLU A 48 -8.52 -23.00 8.26
C GLU A 48 -8.03 -23.86 7.09
N ILE A 49 -6.82 -23.59 6.62
CA ILE A 49 -6.17 -24.34 5.55
C ILE A 49 -4.98 -25.09 6.15
N PRO A 50 -4.83 -26.41 5.87
CA PRO A 50 -3.65 -27.15 6.33
C PRO A 50 -2.37 -26.49 5.86
N LEU A 51 -1.43 -26.28 6.78
CA LEU A 51 -0.11 -25.71 6.52
C LEU A 51 0.94 -26.81 6.64
N ALA A 52 1.80 -26.95 5.63
CA ALA A 52 2.98 -27.77 5.71
C ALA A 52 4.04 -27.05 6.55
N GLU A 53 4.40 -27.60 7.73
CA GLU A 53 5.41 -26.98 8.60
C GLU A 53 6.82 -27.05 8.02
N SER A 54 7.14 -28.12 7.26
CA SER A 54 8.40 -28.18 6.54
C SER A 54 8.35 -27.27 5.32
N GLY A 55 9.27 -26.30 5.27
CA GLY A 55 9.39 -25.40 4.11
C GLY A 55 9.58 -26.18 2.81
N VAL A 56 8.86 -25.79 1.76
CA VAL A 56 9.08 -26.32 0.41
C VAL A 56 10.43 -25.80 -0.09
N HIS A 57 11.40 -26.70 -0.26
CA HIS A 57 12.70 -26.33 -0.82
C HIS A 57 12.60 -25.99 -2.30
N ALA A 58 12.93 -24.76 -2.67
CA ALA A 58 13.01 -24.33 -4.07
C ALA A 58 14.28 -24.79 -4.80
N GLY A 59 14.93 -25.84 -4.30
CA GLY A 59 16.15 -26.43 -4.84
C GLY A 59 16.00 -27.94 -5.03
N PHE A 60 16.93 -28.73 -4.42
CA PHE A 60 16.85 -30.18 -4.48
C PHE A 60 15.67 -30.72 -3.66
N PRO A 61 14.98 -31.78 -4.18
CA PRO A 61 13.90 -32.40 -3.43
C PRO A 61 14.41 -32.95 -2.09
N SER A 62 13.67 -32.64 -1.03
CA SER A 62 13.83 -33.26 0.28
C SER A 62 12.84 -34.42 0.41
N PRO A 63 13.14 -35.50 1.17
CA PRO A 63 12.14 -36.53 1.45
C PRO A 63 10.89 -35.87 2.04
N ALA A 64 9.74 -36.19 1.46
CA ALA A 64 8.45 -35.75 2.00
C ALA A 64 8.17 -36.63 3.23
N ASP A 65 8.56 -36.16 4.39
CA ASP A 65 8.07 -36.71 5.65
C ASP A 65 6.68 -36.12 5.89
N ASP A 66 5.75 -36.94 6.40
CA ASP A 66 4.33 -36.69 6.61
C ASP A 66 4.07 -35.58 7.65
N PHE A 67 4.27 -34.31 7.29
CA PHE A 67 4.11 -33.19 8.22
C PHE A 67 3.06 -32.17 7.73
N LEU A 68 1.78 -32.53 7.93
CA LEU A 68 0.70 -31.57 8.00
C LEU A 68 0.36 -31.39 9.50
N GLU A 69 1.08 -30.54 10.21
CA GLU A 69 0.88 -30.34 11.66
C GLU A 69 0.36 -28.93 12.01
N GLY A 70 -0.31 -28.24 11.10
CA GLY A 70 -0.88 -26.96 11.44
C GLY A 70 -2.04 -26.56 10.53
N SER A 71 -2.88 -25.68 11.01
CA SER A 71 -3.85 -24.97 10.19
C SER A 71 -3.53 -23.48 10.19
N LEU A 72 -3.68 -22.83 9.04
CA LEU A 72 -3.50 -21.42 8.85
C LEU A 72 -4.83 -20.79 8.46
N ASP A 73 -5.29 -19.81 9.22
CA ASP A 73 -6.38 -18.95 8.79
C ASP A 73 -5.81 -17.76 8.00
N LEU A 74 -6.07 -17.75 6.69
CA LEU A 74 -5.60 -16.68 5.81
C LEU A 74 -6.14 -15.31 6.22
N ASN A 75 -7.36 -15.23 6.75
CA ASN A 75 -7.92 -13.96 7.19
C ASN A 75 -7.09 -13.38 8.33
N SER A 76 -6.78 -14.18 9.34
CA SER A 76 -5.94 -13.72 10.47
C SER A 76 -4.51 -13.41 10.07
N LEU A 77 -3.99 -14.06 9.04
CA LEU A 77 -2.65 -13.78 8.53
C LEU A 77 -2.55 -12.42 7.86
N VAL A 78 -3.50 -12.10 6.97
CA VAL A 78 -3.41 -10.91 6.11
C VAL A 78 -4.19 -9.71 6.64
N VAL A 79 -5.20 -9.93 7.49
CA VAL A 79 -6.09 -8.89 8.03
C VAL A 79 -5.80 -8.69 9.52
N ARG A 80 -4.91 -7.74 9.85
CA ARG A 80 -4.57 -7.43 11.25
C ARG A 80 -5.58 -6.51 11.92
N HIS A 81 -6.15 -5.57 11.17
CA HIS A 81 -7.14 -4.59 11.64
C HIS A 81 -8.38 -4.69 10.74
N PRO A 82 -9.34 -5.59 11.05
CA PRO A 82 -10.49 -5.86 10.18
C PRO A 82 -11.28 -4.62 9.77
N GLU A 83 -11.50 -3.70 10.72
CA GLU A 83 -12.25 -2.45 10.49
C GLU A 83 -11.50 -1.43 9.64
N ALA A 84 -10.17 -1.59 9.50
CA ALA A 84 -9.30 -0.66 8.79
C ALA A 84 -8.63 -1.28 7.57
N THR A 85 -8.85 -2.57 7.30
CA THR A 85 -8.25 -3.28 6.17
C THR A 85 -9.18 -3.27 4.97
N PHE A 86 -8.61 -3.03 3.81
CA PHE A 86 -9.29 -3.04 2.51
C PHE A 86 -8.49 -3.83 1.50
N PHE A 87 -9.18 -4.40 0.53
CA PHE A 87 -8.55 -4.97 -0.66
C PHE A 87 -8.64 -3.99 -1.82
N ALA A 88 -7.53 -3.81 -2.54
CA ALA A 88 -7.49 -2.99 -3.74
C ALA A 88 -6.88 -3.80 -4.89
N ARG A 89 -7.46 -3.72 -6.08
CA ARG A 89 -6.91 -4.37 -7.28
C ARG A 89 -6.03 -3.38 -8.02
N VAL A 90 -4.84 -3.82 -8.37
CA VAL A 90 -3.90 -3.01 -9.16
C VAL A 90 -4.42 -2.86 -10.59
N GLU A 91 -4.44 -1.63 -11.07
CA GLU A 91 -4.62 -1.26 -12.46
C GLU A 91 -3.42 -0.43 -12.92
N GLY A 92 -2.89 -0.70 -14.11
CA GLY A 92 -1.70 -0.03 -14.62
C GLY A 92 -0.37 -0.69 -14.23
N ASP A 93 0.75 -0.02 -14.60
CA ASP A 93 2.09 -0.58 -14.51
C ASP A 93 3.12 0.32 -13.78
N SER A 94 2.65 1.32 -13.03
CA SER A 94 3.55 2.30 -12.38
C SER A 94 4.51 1.70 -11.35
N MET A 95 4.23 0.49 -10.87
CA MET A 95 5.04 -0.22 -9.85
C MET A 95 5.63 -1.55 -10.35
N LYS A 96 5.74 -1.73 -11.67
CA LYS A 96 6.14 -3.00 -12.29
C LYS A 96 7.56 -3.46 -11.92
N ASP A 97 8.50 -2.52 -11.72
CA ASP A 97 9.89 -2.85 -11.43
C ASP A 97 10.07 -3.35 -9.97
N GLU A 98 9.07 -3.14 -9.11
CA GLU A 98 8.91 -3.83 -7.82
C GLU A 98 8.11 -5.13 -7.93
N GLY A 99 7.85 -5.56 -9.16
CA GLY A 99 7.11 -6.79 -9.43
C GLY A 99 5.60 -6.66 -9.20
N ILE A 100 5.04 -5.48 -9.06
CA ILE A 100 3.60 -5.25 -8.89
C ILE A 100 2.98 -4.99 -10.26
N THR A 101 2.02 -5.82 -10.64
CA THR A 101 1.45 -5.84 -11.99
C THR A 101 -0.07 -5.71 -11.96
N GLU A 102 -0.63 -5.32 -13.08
CA GLU A 102 -2.08 -5.24 -13.25
C GLU A 102 -2.77 -6.56 -12.86
N GLY A 103 -3.84 -6.46 -12.08
CA GLY A 103 -4.61 -7.60 -11.58
C GLY A 103 -4.17 -8.11 -10.21
N ASP A 104 -2.99 -7.74 -9.71
CA ASP A 104 -2.56 -8.08 -8.36
C ASP A 104 -3.54 -7.52 -7.32
N LEU A 105 -3.70 -8.25 -6.21
CA LEU A 105 -4.56 -7.83 -5.11
C LEU A 105 -3.71 -7.32 -3.95
N LEU A 106 -3.95 -6.08 -3.56
CA LEU A 106 -3.30 -5.43 -2.42
C LEU A 106 -4.15 -5.58 -1.17
N VAL A 107 -3.51 -5.89 -0.05
CA VAL A 107 -4.09 -5.75 1.29
C VAL A 107 -3.62 -4.41 1.83
N VAL A 108 -4.55 -3.49 2.05
CA VAL A 108 -4.28 -2.11 2.45
C VAL A 108 -4.82 -1.88 3.85
N ASP A 109 -3.96 -1.46 4.76
CA ASP A 109 -4.30 -1.20 6.15
C ASP A 109 -4.23 0.30 6.45
N LYS A 110 -5.36 0.87 6.86
CA LYS A 110 -5.48 2.30 7.21
C LYS A 110 -5.08 2.61 8.64
N ALA A 111 -4.96 1.59 9.49
CA ALA A 111 -4.52 1.74 10.87
C ALA A 111 -2.99 1.85 10.99
N VAL A 112 -2.26 1.44 9.97
CA VAL A 112 -0.80 1.55 9.94
C VAL A 112 -0.41 2.98 9.58
N GLU A 113 0.39 3.61 10.46
CA GLU A 113 0.95 4.94 10.17
C GLU A 113 1.96 4.85 9.01
N PRO A 114 1.86 5.77 8.04
CA PRO A 114 2.83 5.82 6.95
C PRO A 114 4.25 6.12 7.47
N TYR A 115 5.24 5.44 6.88
CA TYR A 115 6.66 5.61 7.19
C TYR A 115 7.49 5.77 5.91
N ASP A 116 8.69 6.31 6.04
CA ASP A 116 9.59 6.49 4.89
C ASP A 116 9.87 5.17 4.18
N GLY A 117 9.64 5.15 2.88
CA GLY A 117 9.79 3.97 2.03
C GLY A 117 8.60 3.01 2.04
N CYS A 118 7.49 3.28 2.73
CA CYS A 118 6.31 2.41 2.67
C CYS A 118 5.67 2.41 1.28
N LEU A 119 5.15 1.26 0.87
CA LEU A 119 4.25 1.16 -0.28
C LEU A 119 2.85 1.54 0.19
N ALA A 120 2.23 2.50 -0.46
CA ALA A 120 0.95 3.01 -0.01
C ALA A 120 -0.01 3.35 -1.15
N VAL A 121 -1.29 3.23 -0.86
CA VAL A 121 -2.34 3.82 -1.65
C VAL A 121 -2.50 5.26 -1.17
N ALA A 122 -2.21 6.20 -2.04
CA ALA A 122 -2.33 7.62 -1.80
C ALA A 122 -3.55 8.19 -2.55
N TYR A 123 -4.20 9.15 -1.91
CA TYR A 123 -5.21 10.00 -2.53
C TYR A 123 -4.51 11.32 -2.91
N LEU A 124 -4.63 11.69 -4.17
CA LEU A 124 -4.00 12.88 -4.74
C LEU A 124 -4.98 13.56 -5.69
N GLU A 125 -5.40 14.80 -5.38
CA GLU A 125 -6.25 15.63 -6.24
C GLU A 125 -7.51 14.93 -6.81
N GLY A 126 -8.17 14.11 -5.98
CA GLY A 126 -9.38 13.39 -6.37
C GLY A 126 -9.16 11.97 -6.89
N GLU A 127 -7.92 11.52 -7.03
CA GLU A 127 -7.58 10.21 -7.59
C GLU A 127 -6.76 9.35 -6.61
N PHE A 128 -6.93 8.03 -6.70
CA PHE A 128 -6.11 7.09 -5.95
C PHE A 128 -4.93 6.60 -6.79
N THR A 129 -3.77 6.51 -6.18
CA THR A 129 -2.57 5.99 -6.83
C THR A 129 -1.76 5.10 -5.89
N LEU A 130 -1.08 4.10 -6.44
CA LEU A 130 -0.15 3.23 -5.72
C LEU A 130 1.27 3.72 -5.96
N LYS A 131 1.97 4.12 -4.90
CA LYS A 131 3.35 4.62 -4.99
C LYS A 131 4.12 4.24 -3.73
N ARG A 132 5.44 4.33 -3.83
CA ARG A 132 6.30 4.31 -2.66
C ARG A 132 6.39 5.72 -2.09
N VAL A 133 6.05 5.86 -0.81
CA VAL A 133 6.11 7.15 -0.12
C VAL A 133 7.53 7.36 0.40
N ARG A 134 8.15 8.49 0.05
CA ARG A 134 9.41 8.96 0.63
C ARG A 134 9.14 10.19 1.45
N ILE A 135 9.55 10.14 2.70
CA ILE A 135 9.36 11.23 3.67
C ILE A 135 10.73 11.85 3.93
N GLU A 136 10.96 13.02 3.36
CA GLU A 136 12.17 13.81 3.59
C GLU A 136 11.88 14.94 4.59
N PRO A 137 12.88 15.60 5.17
CA PRO A 137 12.67 16.62 6.20
C PRO A 137 11.75 17.78 5.79
N GLU A 138 11.74 18.13 4.50
CA GLU A 138 11.02 19.29 3.98
C GLU A 138 9.99 18.96 2.90
N ARG A 139 9.89 17.69 2.47
CA ARG A 139 9.00 17.29 1.38
C ARG A 139 8.58 15.83 1.45
N ILE A 140 7.48 15.52 0.80
CA ILE A 140 6.99 14.16 0.58
C ILE A 140 7.05 13.89 -0.91
N LEU A 141 7.56 12.71 -1.28
CA LEU A 141 7.64 12.28 -2.65
C LEU A 141 6.83 10.98 -2.83
N LEU A 142 6.07 10.91 -3.90
CA LEU A 142 5.45 9.69 -4.38
C LEU A 142 6.28 9.12 -5.52
N VAL A 143 6.97 8.03 -5.25
CA VAL A 143 7.97 7.45 -6.15
C VAL A 143 7.38 6.24 -6.86
N PRO A 144 7.28 6.26 -8.20
CA PRO A 144 6.91 5.08 -8.97
C PRO A 144 8.09 4.12 -9.10
N ALA A 145 7.79 2.84 -9.34
CA ALA A 145 8.78 1.81 -9.72
C ALA A 145 8.64 1.46 -11.20
N ASN A 146 8.63 2.49 -12.04
CA ASN A 146 8.62 2.40 -13.49
C ASN A 146 9.13 3.74 -14.05
N PRO A 147 10.24 3.75 -14.84
CA PRO A 147 10.83 4.97 -15.38
C PRO A 147 9.92 5.78 -16.31
N LYS A 148 8.83 5.19 -16.79
CA LYS A 148 7.86 5.90 -17.63
C LYS A 148 7.06 6.95 -16.84
N TYR A 149 7.01 6.82 -15.52
CA TYR A 149 6.25 7.69 -14.64
C TYR A 149 7.19 8.60 -13.86
N PRO A 150 6.87 9.89 -13.75
CA PRO A 150 7.67 10.80 -12.94
C PRO A 150 7.42 10.59 -11.44
N THR A 151 8.42 10.91 -10.63
CA THR A 151 8.24 11.12 -9.20
C THR A 151 7.38 12.36 -9.00
N ILE A 152 6.40 12.29 -8.09
CA ILE A 152 5.52 13.40 -7.75
C ILE A 152 5.98 13.97 -6.41
N GLU A 153 6.34 15.23 -6.39
CA GLU A 153 6.59 15.98 -5.17
C GLU A 153 5.28 16.60 -4.68
N ILE A 154 4.98 16.43 -3.40
CA ILE A 154 3.74 16.93 -2.79
C ILE A 154 4.01 18.34 -2.28
N ASP A 155 3.38 19.31 -2.93
CA ASP A 155 3.39 20.70 -2.49
C ASP A 155 2.45 20.90 -1.28
N PRO A 156 2.69 21.90 -0.41
CA PRO A 156 1.84 22.16 0.76
C PRO A 156 0.38 22.42 0.43
N ASP A 157 0.10 22.93 -0.77
CA ASP A 157 -1.25 23.27 -1.22
C ASP A 157 -1.95 22.12 -1.99
N THR A 158 -1.25 20.97 -2.18
CA THR A 158 -1.80 19.82 -2.89
C THR A 158 -2.76 19.05 -1.99
N GLU A 159 -3.95 18.72 -2.50
CA GLU A 159 -4.87 17.83 -1.81
C GLU A 159 -4.30 16.41 -1.83
N PHE A 160 -3.67 16.03 -0.71
CA PHE A 160 -2.96 14.75 -0.58
C PHE A 160 -3.27 14.09 0.76
N ALA A 161 -3.43 12.77 0.72
CA ALA A 161 -3.46 11.93 1.91
C ALA A 161 -2.93 10.54 1.60
N VAL A 162 -2.20 9.93 2.53
CA VAL A 162 -1.97 8.48 2.48
C VAL A 162 -3.25 7.80 2.96
N TRP A 163 -3.93 7.12 2.05
CA TRP A 163 -5.19 6.46 2.35
C TRP A 163 -4.99 5.17 3.16
N GLY A 164 -3.90 4.45 2.90
CA GLY A 164 -3.48 3.30 3.69
C GLY A 164 -2.16 2.70 3.20
N VAL A 165 -1.50 1.96 4.08
CA VAL A 165 -0.24 1.27 3.81
C VAL A 165 -0.51 -0.14 3.30
N VAL A 166 0.19 -0.56 2.26
CA VAL A 166 0.08 -1.92 1.72
C VAL A 166 0.85 -2.87 2.62
N SER A 167 0.16 -3.85 3.19
CA SER A 167 0.74 -4.88 4.06
C SER A 167 1.10 -6.16 3.31
N TYR A 168 0.28 -6.54 2.32
CA TYR A 168 0.51 -7.73 1.50
C TYR A 168 0.14 -7.49 0.04
N ILE A 169 0.78 -8.24 -0.84
CA ILE A 169 0.47 -8.31 -2.27
C ILE A 169 0.18 -9.77 -2.59
N ILE A 170 -1.04 -10.05 -3.05
CA ILE A 170 -1.48 -11.39 -3.43
C ILE A 170 -1.46 -11.48 -4.94
N LYS A 171 -0.69 -12.42 -5.45
CA LYS A 171 -0.48 -12.65 -6.87
C LYS A 171 -1.07 -13.99 -7.30
N LYS A 172 -1.62 -14.00 -8.51
CA LYS A 172 -1.94 -15.25 -9.18
C LYS A 172 -0.70 -15.73 -9.92
N ALA A 173 -0.32 -17.00 -9.69
CA ALA A 173 0.78 -17.65 -10.40
C ALA A 173 0.39 -17.94 -11.86
#